data_4069fec6f1eb897b9f2cd36db9191815
#
_entry.id   4069fec6f1eb897b9f2cd36db9191815
#
_cell.length_a   1.000
_cell.length_b   1.000
_cell.length_c   1.000
_cell.angle_alpha   90.00
_cell.angle_beta   90.00
_cell.angle_gamma   90.00
#
_symmetry.space_group_name_H-M   'P 1'
#
loop_
_entity.id
_entity.type
_entity.pdbx_description
1 polymer ?
#
loop_
_entity_poly.entity_id
_entity_poly.type
_entity_poly.pdbx_seq_one_letter_code
_entity_poly.pdbx_strand_id
1 'polypeptide(L)'
;MHASLRTNLPRDLMAFFDFPFDSSGGGIDEWPRYPGHAQVLYYLEEFADAFSIRQRIRFNAKVLQAVHDDRWLLTIDGDNGSATEAFDALTVCNGHYTEPRVPDIPGSDHFPASCVHSHNYRSPDGFAGMQVAIVGTASSGADLSQEIAVAAERVYWCGSEKAARLKKTEHLKNVISCGPIRSLIDDGRIELEDRTLIGPVDSLVFATGYHYRFRFLSEHLIQVRDNWVTPLYQDLLCITQPTLALIGLPFKIIPFPIFEIQARWFARMLNGEFGLPTASRMHEAKDSRAEQLRSAGILQRNYHALDNEQYDYYDRLAQECGDSPLPDWYRELGQAARRHVQRWPGCFRDQFLDVHGAPTRYPQS
;
A
#
# COMPACT_ATOMS: atom_id res chain seq x y z
N MET A 1 -4.29 12.96 3.03
CA MET A 1 -5.34 12.07 2.55
C MET A 1 -6.48 12.93 2.00
N HIS A 2 -7.27 12.43 1.04
CA HIS A 2 -8.45 13.18 0.54
C HIS A 2 -9.65 13.00 1.49
N ALA A 3 -10.56 13.98 1.47
CA ALA A 3 -11.60 14.09 2.50
C ALA A 3 -12.57 12.90 2.53
N SER A 4 -12.89 12.33 1.37
CA SER A 4 -13.82 11.21 1.21
C SER A 4 -13.18 9.83 1.30
N LEU A 5 -11.88 9.74 1.62
CA LEU A 5 -11.16 8.47 1.64
C LEU A 5 -11.79 7.48 2.64
N ARG A 6 -12.25 6.37 2.10
CA ARG A 6 -12.72 5.19 2.84
C ARG A 6 -11.83 3.99 2.55
N THR A 7 -11.84 3.02 3.45
CA THR A 7 -11.11 1.77 3.24
C THR A 7 -11.66 1.01 2.03
N ASN A 8 -10.81 0.24 1.39
CA ASN A 8 -11.19 -0.71 0.34
C ASN A 8 -11.31 -2.16 0.86
N LEU A 9 -11.08 -2.33 2.16
CA LEU A 9 -11.24 -3.57 2.90
C LEU A 9 -12.25 -3.36 4.02
N PRO A 10 -13.06 -4.36 4.36
CA PRO A 10 -13.92 -4.29 5.53
C PRO A 10 -13.09 -4.25 6.81
N ARG A 11 -13.59 -3.52 7.82
CA ARG A 11 -12.91 -3.36 9.12
C ARG A 11 -12.61 -4.69 9.80
N ASP A 12 -13.48 -5.68 9.61
CA ASP A 12 -13.32 -7.02 10.14
C ASP A 12 -12.03 -7.72 9.68
N LEU A 13 -11.52 -7.39 8.50
CA LEU A 13 -10.27 -7.91 7.96
C LEU A 13 -9.06 -7.05 8.34
N MET A 14 -9.27 -5.75 8.58
CA MET A 14 -8.16 -4.81 8.80
C MET A 14 -7.64 -4.81 10.22
N ALA A 15 -8.42 -5.28 11.20
CA ALA A 15 -8.04 -5.25 12.59
C ALA A 15 -6.73 -6.00 12.88
N PHE A 16 -5.98 -5.56 13.88
CA PHE A 16 -5.00 -6.40 14.54
C PHE A 16 -5.71 -7.54 15.26
N PHE A 17 -5.13 -8.74 15.30
CA PHE A 17 -5.76 -9.87 15.98
C PHE A 17 -5.91 -9.66 17.49
N ASP A 18 -4.93 -8.98 18.10
CA ASP A 18 -4.96 -8.69 19.55
C ASP A 18 -5.81 -7.46 19.88
N PHE A 19 -6.28 -6.71 18.90
CA PHE A 19 -7.07 -5.50 19.09
C PHE A 19 -8.12 -5.36 17.98
N PRO A 20 -9.24 -6.09 18.04
CA PRO A 20 -10.35 -5.94 17.11
C PRO A 20 -10.92 -4.52 17.12
N PHE A 21 -11.53 -4.09 16.01
CA PHE A 21 -12.18 -2.78 15.98
C PHE A 21 -13.22 -2.59 17.09
N ASP A 22 -13.89 -3.67 17.53
CA ASP A 22 -14.89 -3.63 18.61
C ASP A 22 -14.28 -3.29 19.99
N SER A 23 -12.96 -3.43 20.15
CA SER A 23 -12.24 -3.11 21.40
C SER A 23 -11.97 -1.62 21.56
N SER A 24 -12.12 -0.81 20.54
CA SER A 24 -11.78 0.61 20.55
C SER A 24 -12.81 1.53 21.23
N GLY A 25 -13.85 0.99 21.86
CA GLY A 25 -14.76 1.72 22.77
C GLY A 25 -15.59 2.87 22.18
N GLY A 26 -15.41 3.21 20.91
CA GLY A 26 -15.91 4.44 20.29
C GLY A 26 -17.25 4.33 19.56
N GLY A 27 -18.21 3.52 20.03
CA GLY A 27 -19.51 3.41 19.37
C GLY A 27 -19.46 2.74 17.98
N ILE A 28 -18.61 1.77 17.84
CA ILE A 28 -18.23 1.11 16.57
C ILE A 28 -19.40 0.38 15.90
N ASP A 29 -20.42 0.01 16.63
CA ASP A 29 -21.62 -0.60 16.03
C ASP A 29 -22.28 0.31 14.98
N GLU A 30 -22.08 1.62 15.08
CA GLU A 30 -22.60 2.62 14.14
C GLU A 30 -21.62 2.89 12.97
N TRP A 31 -20.38 2.39 13.01
CA TRP A 31 -19.42 2.64 11.93
C TRP A 31 -19.72 1.79 10.71
N PRO A 32 -19.57 2.36 9.50
CA PRO A 32 -19.71 1.59 8.28
C PRO A 32 -18.68 0.46 8.24
N ARG A 33 -18.99 -0.62 7.58
CA ARG A 33 -18.08 -1.77 7.40
C ARG A 33 -16.80 -1.38 6.67
N TYR A 34 -16.87 -0.36 5.82
CA TYR A 34 -15.74 0.28 5.14
C TYR A 34 -15.56 1.69 5.72
N PRO A 35 -14.86 1.84 6.85
CA PRO A 35 -14.75 3.10 7.58
C PRO A 35 -13.99 4.18 6.78
N GLY A 36 -14.24 5.43 7.13
CA GLY A 36 -13.46 6.55 6.66
C GLY A 36 -12.08 6.65 7.33
N HIS A 37 -11.20 7.44 6.73
CA HIS A 37 -9.83 7.59 7.25
C HIS A 37 -9.76 8.11 8.69
N ALA A 38 -10.68 8.97 9.10
CA ALA A 38 -10.74 9.48 10.48
C ALA A 38 -11.06 8.37 11.50
N GLN A 39 -11.93 7.43 11.13
CA GLN A 39 -12.27 6.29 11.96
C GLN A 39 -11.11 5.29 12.06
N VAL A 40 -10.35 5.10 10.98
CA VAL A 40 -9.14 4.29 11.02
C VAL A 40 -8.06 4.94 11.87
N LEU A 41 -7.91 6.27 11.80
CA LEU A 41 -6.98 7.01 12.65
C LEU A 41 -7.35 6.83 14.13
N TYR A 42 -8.64 7.02 14.47
CA TYR A 42 -9.13 6.81 15.84
C TYR A 42 -8.82 5.40 16.34
N TYR A 43 -9.07 4.36 15.52
CA TYR A 43 -8.73 2.98 15.88
C TYR A 43 -7.23 2.80 16.19
N LEU A 44 -6.36 3.39 15.37
CA LEU A 44 -4.90 3.31 15.59
C LEU A 44 -4.45 4.11 16.82
N GLU A 45 -5.13 5.20 17.15
CA GLU A 45 -4.88 5.98 18.37
C GLU A 45 -5.28 5.19 19.62
N GLU A 46 -6.46 4.56 19.62
CA GLU A 46 -6.91 3.68 20.69
C GLU A 46 -5.98 2.46 20.87
N PHE A 47 -5.52 1.87 19.76
CA PHE A 47 -4.50 0.82 19.80
C PHE A 47 -3.22 1.30 20.48
N ALA A 48 -2.72 2.47 20.08
CA ALA A 48 -1.50 3.02 20.64
C ALA A 48 -1.63 3.32 22.15
N ASP A 49 -2.80 3.73 22.60
CA ASP A 49 -3.08 4.02 24.01
C ASP A 49 -3.25 2.72 24.81
N ALA A 50 -4.00 1.75 24.29
CA ALA A 50 -4.22 0.44 24.95
C ALA A 50 -2.91 -0.31 25.21
N PHE A 51 -1.95 -0.24 24.29
CA PHE A 51 -0.64 -0.87 24.43
C PHE A 51 0.46 0.09 24.96
N SER A 52 0.08 1.28 25.43
CA SER A 52 1.02 2.28 25.97
C SER A 52 2.18 2.61 25.02
N ILE A 53 1.92 2.62 23.71
CA ILE A 53 2.93 2.83 22.66
C ILE A 53 3.40 4.28 22.64
N ARG A 54 2.48 5.26 22.85
CA ARG A 54 2.81 6.71 22.78
C ARG A 54 3.96 7.09 23.66
N GLN A 55 4.07 6.52 24.85
CA GLN A 55 5.16 6.78 25.80
C GLN A 55 6.54 6.34 25.29
N ARG A 56 6.57 5.46 24.30
CA ARG A 56 7.80 4.92 23.70
C ARG A 56 8.18 5.62 22.41
N ILE A 57 7.31 6.51 21.89
CA ILE A 57 7.56 7.25 20.66
C ILE A 57 8.29 8.54 20.99
N ARG A 58 9.39 8.79 20.29
CA ARG A 58 10.04 10.09 20.25
C ARG A 58 9.54 10.83 19.01
N PHE A 59 8.60 11.75 19.22
CA PHE A 59 8.11 12.63 18.17
C PHE A 59 9.18 13.67 17.78
N ASN A 60 9.02 14.29 16.61
CA ASN A 60 9.95 15.27 16.05
C ASN A 60 11.41 14.76 15.96
N ALA A 61 11.60 13.46 15.89
CA ALA A 61 12.90 12.81 15.82
C ALA A 61 13.08 12.16 14.44
N LYS A 62 13.79 12.83 13.55
CA LYS A 62 14.03 12.38 12.19
C LYS A 62 15.33 11.61 12.09
N VAL A 63 15.28 10.36 11.69
CA VAL A 63 16.49 9.59 11.37
C VAL A 63 17.05 10.10 10.05
N LEU A 64 18.24 10.70 10.09
CA LEU A 64 18.95 11.20 8.91
C LEU A 64 19.82 10.13 8.27
N GLN A 65 20.44 9.29 9.11
CA GLN A 65 21.33 8.22 8.68
C GLN A 65 21.28 7.06 9.66
N ALA A 66 21.37 5.84 9.13
CA ALA A 66 21.56 4.61 9.90
C ALA A 66 22.74 3.85 9.29
N VAL A 67 23.76 3.61 10.10
CA VAL A 67 24.98 2.87 9.73
C VAL A 67 25.13 1.70 10.69
N HIS A 68 25.54 0.55 10.20
CA HIS A 68 25.92 -0.59 11.00
C HIS A 68 27.45 -0.75 10.99
N ASP A 69 28.02 -0.75 12.19
CA ASP A 69 29.37 -1.18 12.48
C ASP A 69 29.25 -2.38 13.43
N ASP A 70 29.71 -2.37 14.64
CA ASP A 70 29.39 -3.42 15.64
C ASP A 70 27.93 -3.34 16.11
N ARG A 71 27.37 -2.15 16.12
CA ARG A 71 25.96 -1.83 16.44
C ARG A 71 25.39 -0.87 15.40
N TRP A 72 24.07 -0.71 15.40
CA TRP A 72 23.41 0.32 14.63
C TRP A 72 23.69 1.70 15.24
N LEU A 73 24.26 2.61 14.46
CA LEU A 73 24.46 4.01 14.81
C LEU A 73 23.46 4.84 14.00
N LEU A 74 22.50 5.45 14.70
CA LEU A 74 21.47 6.28 14.10
C LEU A 74 21.77 7.74 14.38
N THR A 75 21.97 8.54 13.33
CA THR A 75 21.99 10.00 13.43
C THR A 75 20.57 10.52 13.39
N ILE A 76 20.12 11.10 14.48
CA ILE A 76 18.74 11.54 14.70
C ILE A 76 18.75 13.05 14.87
N ASP A 77 17.95 13.75 14.06
CA ASP A 77 17.69 15.18 14.18
C ASP A 77 16.39 15.40 14.95
N GLY A 78 16.46 16.17 16.02
CA GLY A 78 15.34 16.42 16.92
C GLY A 78 15.35 17.85 17.47
N ASP A 79 14.44 18.16 18.38
CA ASP A 79 14.22 19.51 18.91
C ASP A 79 15.49 20.12 19.55
N ASN A 80 16.44 19.29 20.03
CA ASN A 80 17.69 19.71 20.63
C ASN A 80 18.92 19.62 19.69
N GLY A 81 18.68 19.48 18.39
CA GLY A 81 19.70 19.27 17.38
C GLY A 81 19.97 17.81 17.07
N SER A 82 21.05 17.55 16.32
CA SER A 82 21.37 16.22 15.81
C SER A 82 22.26 15.46 16.78
N ALA A 83 21.92 14.20 17.07
CA ALA A 83 22.69 13.30 17.93
C ALA A 83 22.81 11.91 17.29
N THR A 84 23.87 11.17 17.67
CA THR A 84 24.05 9.77 17.26
C THR A 84 23.81 8.85 18.44
N GLU A 85 22.94 7.86 18.24
CA GLU A 85 22.58 6.86 19.25
C GLU A 85 22.84 5.45 18.72
N ALA A 86 23.19 4.54 19.63
CA ALA A 86 23.52 3.15 19.29
C ALA A 86 22.39 2.18 19.67
N PHE A 87 22.06 1.25 18.75
CA PHE A 87 21.02 0.24 18.91
C PHE A 87 21.49 -1.13 18.45
N ASP A 88 20.90 -2.21 18.97
CA ASP A 88 21.28 -3.58 18.66
C ASP A 88 20.59 -4.09 17.39
N ALA A 89 19.39 -3.60 17.11
CA ALA A 89 18.60 -3.92 15.91
C ALA A 89 17.83 -2.71 15.39
N LEU A 90 17.48 -2.72 14.12
CA LEU A 90 16.74 -1.66 13.44
C LEU A 90 15.53 -2.24 12.70
N THR A 91 14.36 -1.75 13.07
CA THR A 91 13.11 -2.03 12.33
C THR A 91 12.67 -0.78 11.58
N VAL A 92 12.56 -0.89 10.27
CA VAL A 92 12.14 0.20 9.40
C VAL A 92 10.65 0.08 9.08
N CYS A 93 9.86 1.04 9.55
CA CYS A 93 8.40 1.09 9.37
C CYS A 93 7.95 2.42 8.71
N ASN A 94 8.78 2.98 7.81
CA ASN A 94 8.60 4.32 7.24
C ASN A 94 7.47 4.41 6.20
N GLY A 95 6.83 3.30 5.84
CA GLY A 95 5.83 3.22 4.79
C GLY A 95 6.41 3.41 3.37
N HIS A 96 5.56 3.27 2.36
CA HIS A 96 5.99 3.35 0.96
C HIS A 96 5.05 4.19 0.06
N TYR A 97 4.17 4.99 0.65
CA TYR A 97 3.25 5.88 -0.09
C TYR A 97 3.62 7.36 0.08
N THR A 98 4.93 7.67 0.03
CA THR A 98 5.45 9.03 0.28
C THR A 98 6.11 9.64 -0.96
N GLU A 99 6.85 8.86 -1.74
CA GLU A 99 7.58 9.33 -2.93
C GLU A 99 6.75 9.04 -4.20
N PRO A 100 6.03 10.03 -4.78
CA PRO A 100 5.18 9.82 -5.95
C PRO A 100 5.95 9.31 -7.16
N ARG A 101 5.38 8.34 -7.87
CA ARG A 101 5.91 7.86 -9.14
C ARG A 101 5.18 8.55 -10.30
N VAL A 102 5.84 9.50 -10.92
CA VAL A 102 5.35 10.15 -12.13
C VAL A 102 6.04 9.50 -13.33
N PRO A 103 5.31 8.89 -14.28
CA PRO A 103 5.90 8.30 -15.45
C PRO A 103 6.45 9.39 -16.38
N ASP A 104 7.56 9.08 -17.03
CA ASP A 104 8.06 9.89 -18.14
C ASP A 104 7.21 9.60 -19.39
N ILE A 105 6.42 10.58 -19.81
CA ILE A 105 5.55 10.48 -20.99
C ILE A 105 6.06 11.44 -22.05
N PRO A 106 6.31 11.00 -23.29
CA PRO A 106 6.74 11.88 -24.37
C PRO A 106 5.82 13.10 -24.53
N GLY A 107 6.40 14.29 -24.56
CA GLY A 107 5.67 15.56 -24.66
C GLY A 107 5.33 16.23 -23.33
N SER A 108 5.72 15.63 -22.18
CA SER A 108 5.44 16.21 -20.84
C SER A 108 5.95 17.63 -20.65
N ASP A 109 7.11 17.97 -21.24
CA ASP A 109 7.77 19.27 -21.04
C ASP A 109 7.00 20.45 -21.65
N HIS A 110 6.12 20.19 -22.61
CA HIS A 110 5.35 21.22 -23.34
C HIS A 110 3.84 21.06 -23.17
N PHE A 111 3.41 20.14 -22.32
CA PHE A 111 1.99 19.87 -22.09
C PHE A 111 1.36 21.02 -21.28
N PRO A 112 0.33 21.71 -21.78
CA PRO A 112 -0.18 22.92 -21.14
C PRO A 112 -1.08 22.66 -19.93
N ALA A 113 -1.63 21.43 -19.77
CA ALA A 113 -2.54 21.11 -18.69
C ALA A 113 -1.81 21.00 -17.34
N SER A 114 -2.53 21.28 -16.25
CA SER A 114 -2.00 21.09 -14.90
C SER A 114 -1.73 19.60 -14.63
N CYS A 115 -0.55 19.28 -14.08
CA CYS A 115 -0.17 17.92 -13.73
C CYS A 115 -0.15 17.73 -12.22
N VAL A 116 -0.96 16.80 -11.69
CA VAL A 116 -1.09 16.54 -10.25
C VAL A 116 -0.94 15.06 -9.97
N HIS A 117 -0.13 14.68 -8.99
CA HIS A 117 -0.14 13.30 -8.49
C HIS A 117 -1.25 13.09 -7.45
N SER A 118 -1.86 11.91 -7.41
CA SER A 118 -2.91 11.52 -6.44
C SER A 118 -2.51 11.77 -4.98
N HIS A 119 -1.21 11.80 -4.69
CA HIS A 119 -0.66 12.19 -3.39
C HIS A 119 -1.12 13.58 -2.93
N ASN A 120 -1.24 14.52 -3.87
CA ASN A 120 -1.61 15.91 -3.60
C ASN A 120 -3.11 16.18 -3.76
N TYR A 121 -3.89 15.22 -4.21
CA TYR A 121 -5.34 15.33 -4.32
C TYR A 121 -5.99 15.43 -2.93
N ARG A 122 -7.01 16.31 -2.77
CA ARG A 122 -7.74 16.52 -1.51
C ARG A 122 -9.26 16.49 -1.66
N SER A 123 -9.80 17.10 -2.69
CA SER A 123 -11.23 17.15 -2.99
C SER A 123 -11.48 17.34 -4.49
N PRO A 124 -12.69 17.06 -5.00
CA PRO A 124 -13.04 17.25 -6.40
C PRO A 124 -13.23 18.72 -6.78
N ASP A 125 -13.33 19.65 -5.83
CA ASP A 125 -13.74 21.04 -6.06
C ASP A 125 -12.83 21.77 -7.05
N GLY A 126 -11.51 21.47 -7.00
CA GLY A 126 -10.53 22.05 -7.91
C GLY A 126 -10.65 21.62 -9.37
N PHE A 127 -11.55 20.68 -9.68
CA PHE A 127 -11.78 20.14 -11.03
C PHE A 127 -13.14 20.51 -11.62
N ALA A 128 -13.86 21.43 -10.97
CA ALA A 128 -15.21 21.82 -11.39
C ALA A 128 -15.26 22.33 -12.85
N GLY A 129 -16.08 21.70 -13.69
CA GLY A 129 -16.25 22.04 -15.10
C GLY A 129 -15.07 21.67 -16.00
N MET A 130 -14.02 21.02 -15.51
CA MET A 130 -12.81 20.66 -16.27
C MET A 130 -12.97 19.34 -17.03
N GLN A 131 -12.21 19.21 -18.11
CA GLN A 131 -11.88 17.94 -18.71
C GLN A 131 -10.60 17.39 -18.08
N VAL A 132 -10.69 16.23 -17.43
CA VAL A 132 -9.60 15.66 -16.61
C VAL A 132 -9.18 14.32 -17.16
N ALA A 133 -7.88 14.09 -17.34
CA ALA A 133 -7.35 12.77 -17.60
C ALA A 133 -6.74 12.18 -16.32
N ILE A 134 -7.01 10.90 -16.04
CA ILE A 134 -6.47 10.17 -14.88
C ILE A 134 -5.67 8.99 -15.38
N VAL A 135 -4.39 8.92 -15.01
CA VAL A 135 -3.46 7.86 -15.40
C VAL A 135 -3.29 6.87 -14.26
N GLY A 136 -3.69 5.63 -14.49
CA GLY A 136 -3.58 4.56 -13.51
C GLY A 136 -4.92 3.94 -13.16
N THR A 137 -4.90 2.61 -12.99
CA THR A 137 -6.11 1.77 -12.96
C THR A 137 -6.22 0.90 -11.72
N ALA A 138 -5.35 1.17 -10.73
CA ALA A 138 -5.44 0.60 -9.39
C ALA A 138 -6.48 1.35 -8.54
N SER A 139 -6.61 0.99 -7.27
CA SER A 139 -7.64 1.51 -6.36
C SER A 139 -7.73 3.05 -6.37
N SER A 140 -6.59 3.75 -6.31
CA SER A 140 -6.59 5.23 -6.34
C SER A 140 -7.18 5.79 -7.64
N GLY A 141 -6.80 5.23 -8.80
CA GLY A 141 -7.35 5.68 -10.08
C GLY A 141 -8.85 5.41 -10.20
N ALA A 142 -9.31 4.26 -9.69
CA ALA A 142 -10.72 3.90 -9.67
C ALA A 142 -11.53 4.84 -8.76
N ASP A 143 -11.05 5.12 -7.56
CA ASP A 143 -11.74 6.01 -6.62
C ASP A 143 -11.74 7.46 -7.15
N LEU A 144 -10.59 7.98 -7.59
CA LEU A 144 -10.48 9.35 -8.10
C LEU A 144 -11.27 9.58 -9.38
N SER A 145 -11.38 8.56 -10.27
CA SER A 145 -12.19 8.71 -11.48
C SER A 145 -13.65 8.96 -11.18
N GLN A 146 -14.17 8.37 -10.12
CA GLN A 146 -15.55 8.55 -9.69
C GLN A 146 -15.74 9.86 -8.91
N GLU A 147 -14.82 10.18 -8.01
CA GLU A 147 -14.90 11.35 -7.16
C GLU A 147 -14.75 12.64 -7.97
N ILE A 148 -13.77 12.71 -8.86
CA ILE A 148 -13.56 13.87 -9.74
C ILE A 148 -14.73 14.03 -10.72
N ALA A 149 -15.33 12.95 -11.19
CA ALA A 149 -16.47 12.99 -12.12
C ALA A 149 -17.69 13.68 -11.54
N VAL A 150 -17.81 13.81 -10.22
CA VAL A 150 -18.92 14.54 -9.58
C VAL A 150 -18.87 16.04 -9.90
N ALA A 151 -17.66 16.61 -10.05
CA ALA A 151 -17.45 18.03 -10.29
C ALA A 151 -17.00 18.35 -11.72
N ALA A 152 -16.23 17.45 -12.33
CA ALA A 152 -15.67 17.63 -13.67
C ALA A 152 -16.74 17.53 -14.77
N GLU A 153 -16.53 18.25 -15.89
CA GLU A 153 -17.32 18.07 -17.09
C GLU A 153 -17.12 16.67 -17.67
N ARG A 154 -15.87 16.20 -17.72
CA ARG A 154 -15.50 14.91 -18.29
C ARG A 154 -14.24 14.34 -17.64
N VAL A 155 -14.22 13.02 -17.45
CA VAL A 155 -13.06 12.29 -16.96
C VAL A 155 -12.65 11.25 -18.00
N TYR A 156 -11.41 11.30 -18.47
CA TYR A 156 -10.75 10.28 -19.27
C TYR A 156 -9.92 9.40 -18.34
N TRP A 157 -10.39 8.19 -18.07
CA TRP A 157 -9.67 7.26 -17.20
C TRP A 157 -8.76 6.35 -18.03
N CYS A 158 -7.45 6.66 -18.01
CA CYS A 158 -6.43 6.10 -18.90
C CYS A 158 -5.62 4.97 -18.24
N GLY A 159 -5.44 3.85 -18.94
CA GLY A 159 -4.61 2.77 -18.47
C GLY A 159 -4.74 1.46 -19.24
N SER A 160 -4.26 0.34 -18.65
CA SER A 160 -4.26 -0.95 -19.30
C SER A 160 -5.67 -1.46 -19.62
N GLU A 161 -5.79 -2.33 -20.63
CA GLU A 161 -7.08 -2.96 -21.05
C GLU A 161 -7.83 -3.66 -19.91
N LYS A 162 -7.13 -4.09 -18.85
CA LYS A 162 -7.79 -4.64 -17.65
C LYS A 162 -8.69 -3.62 -16.96
N ALA A 163 -8.36 -2.33 -17.02
CA ALA A 163 -9.20 -1.25 -16.54
C ALA A 163 -10.46 -1.07 -17.39
N ALA A 164 -10.34 -1.26 -18.68
CA ALA A 164 -11.49 -1.21 -19.58
C ALA A 164 -12.55 -2.29 -19.27
N ARG A 165 -12.17 -3.37 -18.59
CA ARG A 165 -13.11 -4.43 -18.13
C ARG A 165 -13.86 -4.05 -16.84
N LEU A 166 -13.38 -3.08 -16.07
CA LEU A 166 -14.12 -2.48 -14.96
C LEU A 166 -15.21 -1.49 -15.46
N LYS A 167 -15.58 -1.56 -16.73
CA LYS A 167 -16.53 -0.73 -17.47
C LYS A 167 -17.96 -0.66 -16.91
N LYS A 168 -18.21 -0.99 -15.66
CA LYS A 168 -19.53 -0.89 -15.06
C LYS A 168 -19.64 0.26 -14.06
N THR A 169 -19.07 1.42 -14.38
CA THR A 169 -19.50 2.69 -13.78
C THR A 169 -20.66 3.27 -14.60
N GLU A 170 -21.67 2.45 -14.92
CA GLU A 170 -22.84 2.83 -15.71
C GLU A 170 -23.61 4.03 -15.13
N HIS A 171 -23.35 4.40 -13.88
CA HIS A 171 -23.95 5.53 -13.20
C HIS A 171 -23.23 6.87 -13.43
N LEU A 172 -22.00 6.88 -13.95
CA LEU A 172 -21.25 8.10 -14.25
C LEU A 172 -21.07 8.25 -15.76
N LYS A 173 -22.01 8.97 -16.40
CA LYS A 173 -22.03 9.16 -17.85
C LYS A 173 -20.88 9.96 -18.42
N ASN A 174 -20.16 10.71 -17.58
CA ASN A 174 -19.05 11.58 -17.95
C ASN A 174 -17.66 10.93 -17.74
N VAL A 175 -17.59 9.65 -17.31
CA VAL A 175 -16.32 8.91 -17.22
C VAL A 175 -16.14 8.05 -18.47
N ILE A 176 -15.04 8.29 -19.19
CA ILE A 176 -14.67 7.57 -20.41
C ILE A 176 -13.42 6.74 -20.10
N SER A 177 -13.54 5.42 -20.21
CA SER A 177 -12.39 4.53 -20.10
C SER A 177 -11.55 4.55 -21.37
N CYS A 178 -10.26 4.84 -21.24
CA CYS A 178 -9.30 5.00 -22.32
C CYS A 178 -8.14 4.00 -22.21
N GLY A 179 -7.51 3.70 -23.35
CA GLY A 179 -6.28 2.93 -23.41
C GLY A 179 -5.09 3.64 -22.75
N PRO A 180 -3.90 2.99 -22.75
CA PRO A 180 -2.69 3.62 -22.25
C PRO A 180 -2.30 4.86 -23.05
N ILE A 181 -1.72 5.84 -22.37
CA ILE A 181 -1.20 7.06 -22.98
C ILE A 181 0.12 6.75 -23.69
N ARG A 182 0.25 7.22 -24.94
CA ARG A 182 1.45 7.17 -25.76
C ARG A 182 2.26 8.46 -25.62
N SER A 183 1.61 9.62 -25.81
CA SER A 183 2.24 10.93 -25.76
C SER A 183 1.28 12.03 -25.37
N LEU A 184 1.82 13.12 -24.86
CA LEU A 184 1.12 14.37 -24.56
C LEU A 184 1.44 15.38 -25.66
N ILE A 185 0.44 16.17 -26.10
CA ILE A 185 0.55 17.11 -27.22
C ILE A 185 0.47 18.53 -26.68
N ASP A 186 1.20 19.45 -27.31
CA ASP A 186 1.32 20.87 -26.93
C ASP A 186 0.02 21.69 -27.00
N ASP A 187 -1.02 21.15 -27.63
CA ASP A 187 -2.37 21.71 -27.67
C ASP A 187 -3.32 21.19 -26.56
N GLY A 188 -2.80 20.41 -25.61
CA GLY A 188 -3.56 19.85 -24.49
C GLY A 188 -4.25 18.52 -24.78
N ARG A 189 -4.12 17.98 -26.01
CA ARG A 189 -4.63 16.65 -26.34
C ARG A 189 -3.65 15.57 -25.93
N ILE A 190 -4.18 14.35 -25.77
CA ILE A 190 -3.42 13.16 -25.39
C ILE A 190 -3.58 12.11 -26.49
N GLU A 191 -2.47 11.60 -27.02
CA GLU A 191 -2.44 10.46 -27.93
C GLU A 191 -2.37 9.16 -27.14
N LEU A 192 -3.28 8.24 -27.41
CA LEU A 192 -3.28 6.90 -26.83
C LEU A 192 -2.43 5.95 -27.68
N GLU A 193 -2.11 4.76 -27.17
CA GLU A 193 -1.32 3.75 -27.90
C GLU A 193 -1.97 3.29 -29.20
N ASP A 194 -3.31 3.27 -29.26
CA ASP A 194 -4.10 2.96 -30.46
C ASP A 194 -4.23 4.12 -31.45
N ARG A 195 -3.51 5.23 -31.23
CA ARG A 195 -3.53 6.47 -32.01
C ARG A 195 -4.80 7.32 -31.87
N THR A 196 -5.72 6.94 -31.02
CA THR A 196 -6.88 7.79 -30.66
C THR A 196 -6.38 9.05 -29.96
N LEU A 197 -6.96 10.19 -30.33
CA LEU A 197 -6.74 11.49 -29.64
C LEU A 197 -7.91 11.76 -28.70
N ILE A 198 -7.60 12.13 -27.47
CA ILE A 198 -8.56 12.58 -26.46
C ILE A 198 -8.24 13.99 -25.97
N GLY A 199 -9.21 14.68 -25.40
CA GLY A 199 -9.09 16.06 -24.91
C GLY A 199 -9.45 17.10 -25.97
N PRO A 200 -8.97 18.37 -25.85
CA PRO A 200 -7.94 18.79 -24.89
C PRO A 200 -8.39 18.62 -23.43
N VAL A 201 -7.43 18.43 -22.53
CA VAL A 201 -7.68 18.31 -21.09
C VAL A 201 -7.13 19.52 -20.34
N ASP A 202 -7.78 19.90 -19.25
CA ASP A 202 -7.37 20.98 -18.37
C ASP A 202 -6.43 20.49 -17.26
N SER A 203 -6.55 19.20 -16.90
CA SER A 203 -5.72 18.59 -15.85
C SER A 203 -5.41 17.13 -16.13
N LEU A 204 -4.19 16.71 -15.77
CA LEU A 204 -3.69 15.36 -15.81
C LEU A 204 -3.37 14.88 -14.40
N VAL A 205 -4.09 13.85 -13.91
CA VAL A 205 -3.92 13.29 -12.57
C VAL A 205 -3.18 11.97 -12.65
N PHE A 206 -2.00 11.89 -12.02
CA PHE A 206 -1.22 10.67 -11.94
C PHE A 206 -1.64 9.85 -10.71
N ALA A 207 -2.35 8.74 -10.91
CA ALA A 207 -2.66 7.72 -9.91
C ALA A 207 -1.74 6.49 -10.10
N THR A 208 -0.45 6.75 -10.27
CA THR A 208 0.55 5.81 -10.79
C THR A 208 1.37 5.15 -9.69
N GLY A 209 1.01 5.38 -8.41
CA GLY A 209 1.67 4.77 -7.25
C GLY A 209 2.94 5.51 -6.83
N TYR A 210 3.80 4.80 -6.13
CA TYR A 210 4.91 5.40 -5.40
C TYR A 210 6.20 4.59 -5.59
N HIS A 211 7.33 5.22 -5.27
CA HIS A 211 8.63 4.56 -5.17
C HIS A 211 8.92 4.16 -3.73
N TYR A 212 9.53 2.99 -3.53
CA TYR A 212 10.23 2.68 -2.28
C TYR A 212 11.47 3.56 -2.15
N ARG A 213 11.67 4.15 -0.97
CA ARG A 213 12.83 5.00 -0.67
C ARG A 213 13.27 4.82 0.78
N PHE A 214 14.57 4.60 0.95
CA PHE A 214 15.24 4.43 2.26
C PHE A 214 16.50 5.30 2.30
N ARG A 215 16.33 6.62 2.17
CA ARG A 215 17.45 7.58 2.00
C ARG A 215 18.43 7.59 3.17
N PHE A 216 18.00 7.12 4.33
CA PHE A 216 18.81 7.03 5.56
C PHE A 216 19.59 5.70 5.67
N LEU A 217 19.35 4.72 4.80
CA LEU A 217 20.10 3.47 4.71
C LEU A 217 21.13 3.52 3.58
N SER A 218 22.28 2.87 3.80
CA SER A 218 23.29 2.68 2.77
C SER A 218 22.80 1.73 1.67
N GLU A 219 23.14 2.02 0.41
CA GLU A 219 22.88 1.14 -0.74
C GLU A 219 23.63 -0.22 -0.65
N HIS A 220 24.66 -0.32 0.21
CA HIS A 220 25.31 -1.60 0.51
C HIS A 220 24.42 -2.55 1.32
N LEU A 221 23.50 -2.00 2.11
CA LEU A 221 22.54 -2.76 2.91
C LEU A 221 21.27 -3.06 2.11
N ILE A 222 20.68 -2.03 1.52
CA ILE A 222 19.39 -2.11 0.79
C ILE A 222 19.50 -1.39 -0.54
N GLN A 223 19.20 -2.08 -1.61
CA GLN A 223 19.08 -1.52 -2.97
C GLN A 223 17.63 -1.52 -3.41
N VAL A 224 17.23 -0.47 -4.14
CA VAL A 224 15.92 -0.39 -4.77
C VAL A 224 16.12 -0.21 -6.27
N ARG A 225 15.70 -1.21 -7.06
CA ARG A 225 15.77 -1.18 -8.52
C ARG A 225 14.39 -1.50 -9.10
N ASP A 226 13.82 -0.60 -9.88
CA ASP A 226 12.44 -0.70 -10.38
C ASP A 226 11.47 -1.16 -9.27
N ASN A 227 11.49 -0.50 -8.11
CA ASN A 227 10.70 -0.82 -6.91
C ASN A 227 10.89 -2.23 -6.32
N TRP A 228 11.88 -3.00 -6.73
CA TRP A 228 12.29 -4.19 -6.03
C TRP A 228 13.35 -3.85 -4.99
N VAL A 229 13.04 -4.12 -3.73
CA VAL A 229 13.89 -3.88 -2.56
C VAL A 229 14.67 -5.16 -2.25
N THR A 230 16.00 -5.08 -2.23
CA THR A 230 16.87 -6.27 -2.13
C THR A 230 18.18 -5.92 -1.41
N PRO A 231 18.91 -6.88 -0.79
CA PRO A 231 18.61 -8.31 -0.64
C PRO A 231 17.75 -8.60 0.62
N LEU A 232 16.55 -9.09 0.44
CA LEU A 232 15.65 -9.42 1.55
C LEU A 232 15.25 -10.89 1.54
N TYR A 233 15.22 -11.50 2.72
CA TYR A 233 14.56 -12.77 2.99
C TYR A 233 13.12 -12.52 3.41
N GLN A 234 12.17 -13.22 2.81
CA GLN A 234 10.73 -13.10 3.07
C GLN A 234 10.18 -11.68 2.91
N ASP A 235 10.73 -10.87 1.97
CA ASP A 235 10.35 -9.45 1.82
C ASP A 235 10.39 -8.65 3.13
N LEU A 236 11.23 -9.05 4.07
CA LEU A 236 11.27 -8.55 5.44
C LEU A 236 12.70 -8.32 5.94
N LEU A 237 13.51 -9.36 6.01
CA LEU A 237 14.80 -9.37 6.69
C LEU A 237 15.96 -9.10 5.73
N CYS A 238 16.82 -8.15 6.05
CA CYS A 238 18.05 -7.91 5.30
C CYS A 238 19.00 -9.10 5.44
N ILE A 239 19.32 -9.77 4.33
CA ILE A 239 20.13 -11.01 4.34
C ILE A 239 21.56 -10.74 4.78
N THR A 240 22.12 -9.60 4.37
CA THR A 240 23.51 -9.22 4.71
C THR A 240 23.65 -8.66 6.12
N GLN A 241 22.57 -8.19 6.71
CA GLN A 241 22.53 -7.64 8.06
C GLN A 241 21.24 -8.07 8.78
N PRO A 242 21.20 -9.27 9.40
CA PRO A 242 19.97 -9.86 9.92
C PRO A 242 19.42 -9.19 11.20
N THR A 243 20.00 -8.09 11.63
CA THR A 243 19.42 -7.19 12.65
C THR A 243 18.66 -6.01 12.03
N LEU A 244 18.47 -6.00 10.70
CA LEU A 244 17.66 -5.04 9.96
C LEU A 244 16.42 -5.72 9.39
N ALA A 245 15.23 -5.24 9.74
CA ALA A 245 13.98 -5.63 9.12
C ALA A 245 13.23 -4.41 8.53
N LEU A 246 12.55 -4.63 7.42
CA LEU A 246 11.70 -3.64 6.76
C LEU A 246 10.24 -4.14 6.80
N ILE A 247 9.44 -3.61 7.71
CA ILE A 247 8.03 -4.03 7.87
C ILE A 247 7.15 -3.27 6.88
N GLY A 248 6.24 -3.99 6.24
CA GLY A 248 5.22 -3.41 5.38
C GLY A 248 5.67 -3.14 3.94
N LEU A 249 6.69 -3.83 3.43
CA LEU A 249 7.05 -3.78 2.00
C LEU A 249 6.00 -4.44 1.11
N PRO A 250 5.45 -5.62 1.43
CA PRO A 250 4.44 -6.23 0.60
C PRO A 250 3.22 -5.31 0.39
N PHE A 251 2.68 -5.32 -0.83
CA PHE A 251 1.48 -4.58 -1.18
C PHE A 251 0.44 -5.50 -1.85
N LYS A 252 -0.79 -5.02 -2.06
CA LYS A 252 -1.98 -5.82 -2.37
C LYS A 252 -2.22 -6.88 -1.30
N ILE A 253 -2.19 -6.44 -0.07
CA ILE A 253 -2.36 -7.25 1.14
C ILE A 253 -3.47 -6.67 2.00
N ILE A 254 -3.83 -7.42 3.04
CA ILE A 254 -4.56 -6.91 4.20
C ILE A 254 -3.48 -6.46 5.20
N PRO A 255 -3.27 -5.14 5.43
CA PRO A 255 -2.01 -4.65 5.95
C PRO A 255 -1.74 -5.02 7.42
N PHE A 256 -2.67 -4.75 8.36
CA PHE A 256 -2.35 -4.84 9.78
C PHE A 256 -1.97 -6.25 10.24
N PRO A 257 -2.69 -7.32 9.89
CA PRO A 257 -2.26 -8.67 10.26
C PRO A 257 -0.91 -9.09 9.64
N ILE A 258 -0.61 -8.64 8.41
CA ILE A 258 0.70 -8.90 7.80
C ILE A 258 1.81 -8.17 8.55
N PHE A 259 1.59 -6.92 8.94
CA PHE A 259 2.59 -6.16 9.72
C PHE A 259 2.78 -6.77 11.11
N GLU A 260 1.70 -7.25 11.72
CA GLU A 260 1.72 -7.92 13.01
C GLU A 260 2.58 -9.20 12.97
N ILE A 261 2.33 -10.09 12.01
CA ILE A 261 3.14 -11.33 11.91
C ILE A 261 4.60 -11.05 11.55
N GLN A 262 4.88 -10.05 10.69
CA GLN A 262 6.24 -9.61 10.39
C GLN A 262 6.96 -9.12 11.66
N ALA A 263 6.28 -8.31 12.47
CA ALA A 263 6.83 -7.77 13.71
C ALA A 263 7.11 -8.89 14.74
N ARG A 264 6.15 -9.82 14.92
CA ARG A 264 6.31 -10.98 15.81
C ARG A 264 7.45 -11.89 15.36
N TRP A 265 7.51 -12.19 14.06
CA TRP A 265 8.57 -13.00 13.49
C TRP A 265 9.96 -12.41 13.77
N PHE A 266 10.12 -11.10 13.51
CA PHE A 266 11.41 -10.43 13.74
C PHE A 266 11.77 -10.34 15.22
N ALA A 267 10.81 -10.03 16.09
CA ALA A 267 11.03 -9.97 17.54
C ALA A 267 11.46 -11.34 18.12
N ARG A 268 10.78 -12.42 17.74
CA ARG A 268 11.12 -13.78 18.19
C ARG A 268 12.48 -14.25 17.66
N MET A 269 12.82 -13.89 16.42
CA MET A 269 14.13 -14.17 15.85
C MET A 269 15.22 -13.45 16.64
N LEU A 270 15.05 -12.16 16.98
CA LEU A 270 16.01 -11.41 17.80
C LEU A 270 16.16 -11.99 19.21
N ASN A 271 15.08 -12.53 19.79
CA ASN A 271 15.10 -13.24 21.07
C ASN A 271 15.76 -14.63 21.01
N GLY A 272 16.12 -15.12 19.82
CA GLY A 272 16.70 -16.43 19.64
C GLY A 272 15.72 -17.60 19.79
N GLU A 273 14.40 -17.34 19.63
CA GLU A 273 13.36 -18.36 19.77
C GLU A 273 13.36 -19.34 18.57
N PHE A 274 13.92 -18.93 17.45
CA PHE A 274 14.18 -19.81 16.30
C PHE A 274 15.43 -19.34 15.53
N GLY A 275 16.00 -20.23 14.71
CA GLY A 275 17.20 -19.96 13.92
C GLY A 275 16.90 -19.61 12.48
N LEU A 276 17.68 -18.70 11.92
CA LEU A 276 17.61 -18.37 10.50
C LEU A 276 18.28 -19.44 9.62
N PRO A 277 17.83 -19.61 8.37
CA PRO A 277 18.60 -20.31 7.36
C PRO A 277 19.97 -19.64 7.15
N THR A 278 20.94 -20.37 6.58
CA THR A 278 22.20 -19.74 6.18
C THR A 278 21.97 -18.62 5.15
N ALA A 279 22.87 -17.63 5.11
CA ALA A 279 22.78 -16.54 4.13
C ALA A 279 22.65 -17.04 2.68
N SER A 280 23.38 -18.13 2.32
CA SER A 280 23.27 -18.77 1.00
C SER A 280 21.84 -19.24 0.73
N ARG A 281 21.21 -19.95 1.67
CA ARG A 281 19.83 -20.42 1.50
C ARG A 281 18.81 -19.27 1.43
N MET A 282 19.02 -18.20 2.18
CA MET A 282 18.17 -17.01 2.11
C MET A 282 18.30 -16.34 0.74
N HIS A 283 19.51 -16.24 0.19
CA HIS A 283 19.73 -15.74 -1.18
C HIS A 283 19.09 -16.65 -2.23
N GLU A 284 19.27 -17.97 -2.12
CA GLU A 284 18.63 -18.94 -3.02
C GLU A 284 17.10 -18.82 -3.02
N ALA A 285 16.49 -18.68 -1.85
CA ALA A 285 15.05 -18.47 -1.73
C ALA A 285 14.57 -17.17 -2.41
N LYS A 286 15.29 -16.07 -2.16
CA LYS A 286 15.04 -14.77 -2.81
C LYS A 286 15.16 -14.86 -4.33
N ASP A 287 16.24 -15.47 -4.83
CA ASP A 287 16.50 -15.56 -6.26
C ASP A 287 15.52 -16.51 -6.96
N SER A 288 15.17 -17.63 -6.32
CA SER A 288 14.14 -18.55 -6.80
C SER A 288 12.79 -17.85 -6.93
N ARG A 289 12.39 -17.06 -5.93
CA ARG A 289 11.16 -16.27 -5.97
C ARG A 289 11.18 -15.25 -7.12
N ALA A 290 12.27 -14.51 -7.27
CA ALA A 290 12.42 -13.53 -8.35
C ALA A 290 12.34 -14.20 -9.73
N GLU A 291 12.95 -15.39 -9.90
CA GLU A 291 12.87 -16.16 -11.14
C GLU A 291 11.45 -16.63 -11.45
N GLN A 292 10.72 -17.14 -10.45
CA GLN A 292 9.31 -17.53 -10.61
C GLN A 292 8.46 -16.37 -11.09
N LEU A 293 8.60 -15.18 -10.48
CA LEU A 293 7.85 -13.97 -10.84
C LEU A 293 8.20 -13.51 -12.26
N ARG A 294 9.49 -13.51 -12.60
CA ARG A 294 9.96 -13.15 -13.95
C ARG A 294 9.42 -14.11 -15.02
N SER A 295 9.47 -15.42 -14.76
CA SER A 295 8.95 -16.45 -15.66
C SER A 295 7.44 -16.37 -15.84
N ALA A 296 6.72 -15.87 -14.83
CA ALA A 296 5.29 -15.57 -14.89
C ALA A 296 4.97 -14.22 -15.60
N GLY A 297 5.98 -13.52 -16.11
CA GLY A 297 5.81 -12.23 -16.81
C GLY A 297 5.47 -11.06 -15.88
N ILE A 298 5.72 -11.21 -14.58
CA ILE A 298 5.49 -10.14 -13.61
C ILE A 298 6.60 -9.11 -13.72
N LEU A 299 6.23 -7.84 -13.85
CA LEU A 299 7.19 -6.74 -13.89
C LEU A 299 7.88 -6.60 -12.53
N GLN A 300 9.18 -6.32 -12.52
CA GLN A 300 10.03 -6.24 -11.33
C GLN A 300 9.44 -5.34 -10.24
N ARG A 301 8.86 -4.20 -10.61
CA ARG A 301 8.19 -3.28 -9.69
C ARG A 301 6.99 -3.87 -8.92
N ASN A 302 6.55 -5.05 -9.29
CA ASN A 302 5.46 -5.77 -8.66
C ASN A 302 5.93 -7.02 -7.87
N TYR A 303 7.23 -7.22 -7.67
CA TYR A 303 7.75 -8.41 -7.00
C TYR A 303 7.34 -8.51 -5.53
N HIS A 304 7.04 -7.39 -4.87
CA HIS A 304 6.49 -7.35 -3.52
C HIS A 304 4.94 -7.42 -3.47
N ALA A 305 4.26 -7.61 -4.62
CA ALA A 305 2.81 -7.80 -4.63
C ALA A 305 2.46 -9.23 -4.26
N LEU A 306 1.76 -9.44 -3.15
CA LEU A 306 1.37 -10.76 -2.70
C LEU A 306 -0.01 -11.19 -3.23
N ASP A 307 -0.97 -10.27 -3.28
CA ASP A 307 -2.35 -10.56 -3.72
C ASP A 307 -2.93 -11.78 -2.96
N ASN A 308 -3.28 -12.88 -3.63
CA ASN A 308 -3.78 -14.09 -2.97
C ASN A 308 -2.71 -14.86 -2.17
N GLU A 309 -1.44 -14.70 -2.51
CA GLU A 309 -0.33 -15.37 -1.83
C GLU A 309 -0.10 -14.82 -0.40
N GLN A 310 -0.75 -13.71 -0.03
CA GLN A 310 -0.62 -13.11 1.30
C GLN A 310 -0.98 -14.07 2.45
N TYR A 311 -1.94 -14.97 2.22
CA TYR A 311 -2.35 -15.95 3.23
C TYR A 311 -1.26 -17.00 3.48
N ASP A 312 -0.67 -17.51 2.40
CA ASP A 312 0.42 -18.49 2.49
C ASP A 312 1.71 -17.82 3.00
N TYR A 313 1.89 -16.54 2.69
CA TYR A 313 2.98 -15.73 3.23
C TYR A 313 2.86 -15.59 4.75
N TYR A 314 1.66 -15.26 5.26
CA TYR A 314 1.41 -15.18 6.70
C TYR A 314 1.71 -16.52 7.38
N ASP A 315 1.13 -17.61 6.87
CA ASP A 315 1.27 -18.94 7.46
C ASP A 315 2.72 -19.43 7.47
N ARG A 316 3.48 -19.10 6.44
CA ARG A 316 4.91 -19.42 6.39
C ARG A 316 5.68 -18.69 7.49
N LEU A 317 5.44 -17.39 7.68
CA LEU A 317 6.06 -16.64 8.78
C LEU A 317 5.61 -17.18 10.15
N ALA A 318 4.33 -17.46 10.31
CA ALA A 318 3.78 -18.03 11.53
C ALA A 318 4.42 -19.38 11.85
N GLN A 319 4.53 -20.27 10.87
CA GLN A 319 5.19 -21.58 11.03
C GLN A 319 6.66 -21.45 11.43
N GLU A 320 7.41 -20.54 10.79
CA GLU A 320 8.83 -20.32 11.07
C GLU A 320 9.06 -19.80 12.50
N CYS A 321 8.19 -18.92 13.00
CA CYS A 321 8.33 -18.33 14.33
C CYS A 321 7.50 -19.05 15.42
N GLY A 322 6.80 -20.14 15.11
CA GLY A 322 5.98 -20.88 16.07
C GLY A 322 4.70 -20.18 16.47
N ASP A 323 4.16 -19.32 15.60
CA ASP A 323 2.85 -18.70 15.78
C ASP A 323 1.73 -19.53 15.12
N SER A 324 0.49 -19.18 15.36
CA SER A 324 -0.67 -19.83 14.76
C SER A 324 -0.88 -19.37 13.32
N PRO A 325 -1.24 -20.28 12.40
CA PRO A 325 -1.63 -19.90 11.05
C PRO A 325 -2.93 -19.08 11.06
N LEU A 326 -3.23 -18.42 9.94
CA LEU A 326 -4.48 -17.70 9.76
C LEU A 326 -5.68 -18.63 9.93
N PRO A 327 -6.70 -18.23 10.70
CA PRO A 327 -7.93 -18.99 10.81
C PRO A 327 -8.66 -19.11 9.45
N ASP A 328 -9.34 -20.23 9.21
CA ASP A 328 -10.06 -20.46 7.94
C ASP A 328 -11.10 -19.36 7.67
N TRP A 329 -11.85 -18.94 8.69
CA TRP A 329 -12.84 -17.85 8.55
C TRP A 329 -12.23 -16.55 8.00
N TYR A 330 -10.97 -16.27 8.34
CA TYR A 330 -10.31 -15.05 7.88
C TYR A 330 -10.02 -15.11 6.37
N ARG A 331 -9.60 -16.27 5.88
CA ARG A 331 -9.42 -16.52 4.44
C ARG A 331 -10.73 -16.44 3.67
N GLU A 332 -11.79 -17.06 4.22
CA GLU A 332 -13.12 -17.05 3.64
C GLU A 332 -13.70 -15.64 3.55
N LEU A 333 -13.55 -14.84 4.61
CA LEU A 333 -13.97 -13.44 4.64
C LEU A 333 -13.19 -12.60 3.62
N GLY A 334 -11.86 -12.81 3.51
CA GLY A 334 -11.04 -12.13 2.52
C GLY A 334 -11.46 -12.43 1.08
N GLN A 335 -11.77 -13.70 0.80
CA GLN A 335 -12.29 -14.11 -0.50
C GLN A 335 -13.69 -13.54 -0.76
N ALA A 336 -14.56 -13.52 0.24
CA ALA A 336 -15.89 -12.93 0.13
C ALA A 336 -15.83 -11.43 -0.15
N ALA A 337 -14.98 -10.69 0.57
CA ALA A 337 -14.75 -9.27 0.33
C ALA A 337 -14.25 -9.01 -1.10
N ARG A 338 -13.33 -9.83 -1.59
CA ARG A 338 -12.83 -9.72 -2.97
C ARG A 338 -13.94 -9.97 -4.01
N ARG A 339 -14.76 -11.03 -3.85
CA ARG A 339 -15.92 -11.28 -4.71
C ARG A 339 -16.92 -10.12 -4.67
N HIS A 340 -17.11 -9.52 -3.49
CA HIS A 340 -17.99 -8.38 -3.31
C HIS A 340 -17.55 -7.16 -4.12
N VAL A 341 -16.26 -6.80 -4.05
CA VAL A 341 -15.70 -5.71 -4.88
C VAL A 341 -15.85 -6.00 -6.37
N GLN A 342 -15.66 -7.25 -6.81
CA GLN A 342 -15.85 -7.65 -8.21
C GLN A 342 -17.31 -7.57 -8.67
N ARG A 343 -18.25 -7.88 -7.77
CA ARG A 343 -19.69 -7.84 -8.05
C ARG A 343 -20.23 -6.42 -8.11
N TRP A 344 -19.69 -5.51 -7.27
CA TRP A 344 -20.19 -4.15 -7.09
C TRP A 344 -19.07 -3.11 -7.30
N PRO A 345 -18.38 -3.10 -8.45
CA PRO A 345 -17.30 -2.16 -8.69
C PRO A 345 -17.81 -0.73 -8.59
N GLY A 346 -17.11 0.12 -7.81
CA GLY A 346 -17.46 1.52 -7.61
C GLY A 346 -18.47 1.81 -6.51
N CYS A 347 -19.32 0.89 -6.12
CA CYS A 347 -20.32 1.08 -5.05
C CYS A 347 -20.28 0.03 -3.94
N PHE A 348 -19.30 -0.86 -3.94
CA PHE A 348 -19.20 -1.98 -2.99
C PHE A 348 -19.20 -1.54 -1.53
N ARG A 349 -18.69 -0.34 -1.23
CA ARG A 349 -18.63 0.18 0.14
C ARG A 349 -20.01 0.46 0.75
N ASP A 350 -21.02 0.65 -0.08
CA ASP A 350 -22.39 0.97 0.32
C ASP A 350 -23.37 -0.21 0.11
N GLN A 351 -22.83 -1.35 -0.33
CA GLN A 351 -23.60 -2.59 -0.49
C GLN A 351 -23.38 -3.52 0.70
N PHE A 352 -24.40 -4.30 1.04
CA PHE A 352 -24.28 -5.32 2.07
C PHE A 352 -23.33 -6.43 1.62
N LEU A 353 -22.26 -6.64 2.42
CA LEU A 353 -21.34 -7.78 2.22
C LEU A 353 -21.94 -9.01 2.92
N ASP A 354 -22.40 -9.95 2.13
CA ASP A 354 -22.83 -11.26 2.60
C ASP A 354 -21.62 -12.13 2.92
N VAL A 355 -21.51 -12.48 4.19
CA VAL A 355 -20.44 -13.33 4.73
C VAL A 355 -21.08 -14.53 5.43
N HIS A 356 -21.76 -15.40 4.69
CA HIS A 356 -22.33 -16.62 5.25
C HIS A 356 -21.26 -17.40 6.02
N GLY A 357 -21.45 -17.53 7.35
CA GLY A 357 -20.61 -18.32 8.25
C GLY A 357 -19.41 -17.61 8.85
N ALA A 358 -19.07 -16.39 8.46
CA ALA A 358 -18.04 -15.64 9.19
C ALA A 358 -18.58 -15.18 10.54
N PRO A 359 -17.86 -15.40 11.66
CA PRO A 359 -18.30 -14.92 12.95
C PRO A 359 -18.43 -13.40 12.90
N THR A 360 -19.56 -12.89 13.38
CA THR A 360 -19.78 -11.45 13.55
C THR A 360 -18.94 -10.87 14.70
N ARG A 361 -18.25 -11.74 15.44
CA ARG A 361 -17.35 -11.41 16.54
C ARG A 361 -16.13 -12.31 16.47
N TYR A 362 -14.96 -11.73 16.75
CA TYR A 362 -13.73 -12.50 16.93
C TYR A 362 -13.92 -13.51 18.09
N PRO A 363 -13.39 -14.74 17.98
CA PRO A 363 -13.35 -15.62 19.14
C PRO A 363 -12.56 -14.91 20.24
N GLN A 364 -13.15 -14.77 21.40
CA GLN A 364 -12.41 -14.31 22.57
C GLN A 364 -11.36 -15.39 22.88
N SER A 365 -10.08 -14.98 22.90
CA SER A 365 -8.92 -15.81 23.25
C SER A 365 -8.99 -16.30 24.70
#